data_98429dfa5a653373fced7fafa7f6fb36
#
_entry.id   98429dfa5a653373fced7fafa7f6fb36
#
_cell.length_a   1.000
_cell.length_b   1.000
_cell.length_c   1.000
_cell.angle_alpha   90.00
_cell.angle_beta   90.00
_cell.angle_gamma   90.00
#
_symmetry.space_group_name_H-M   'P 1'
#
loop_
_entity.id
_entity.type
_entity.pdbx_description
1 polymer ?
#
loop_
_entity_poly.entity_id
_entity_poly.type
_entity_poly.pdbx_seq_one_letter_code
_entity_poly.pdbx_strand_id
1 'polypeptide(L)'
;MPIAPCRLFDTRSASAVGARSTPLSAGETYTQKVTGDNGNCSIPPAATAVAMNVTIVNPSATSFLTVYPADAPQPTASNLNWVGNQAATPNKVDVKLSATGEIKLFNNGGTVDVVADIVGYYADHNHDDRYYTKA
;
A
#
# COMPACT_ATOMS: atom_id res chain seq x y z
N MET A 1 -13.25 7.25 5.21
CA MET A 1 -13.49 6.66 6.53
C MET A 1 -12.18 6.44 7.26
N PRO A 2 -11.84 7.32 8.16
CA PRO A 2 -10.65 7.10 8.98
C PRO A 2 -10.87 5.89 9.89
N ILE A 3 -9.77 5.19 10.17
CA ILE A 3 -9.77 4.08 11.11
C ILE A 3 -8.59 4.24 12.06
N ALA A 4 -8.60 3.51 13.15
CA ALA A 4 -7.39 3.37 13.95
C ALA A 4 -6.31 2.73 13.06
N PRO A 5 -5.11 3.32 12.98
CA PRO A 5 -4.09 2.78 12.10
C PRO A 5 -3.79 1.31 12.40
N CYS A 6 -3.66 0.53 11.34
CA CYS A 6 -3.29 -0.87 11.45
C CYS A 6 -2.15 -1.20 10.50
N ARG A 7 -1.29 -2.11 10.90
CA ARG A 7 -0.16 -2.52 10.06
C ARG A 7 -0.62 -3.58 9.07
N LEU A 8 -0.58 -3.23 7.78
CA LEU A 8 -0.94 -4.16 6.72
C LEU A 8 0.18 -5.17 6.47
N PHE A 9 1.41 -4.67 6.34
CA PHE A 9 2.56 -5.54 6.22
C PHE A 9 3.84 -4.80 6.63
N ASP A 10 4.84 -5.60 6.99
CA ASP A 10 6.19 -5.16 7.33
C ASP A 10 7.12 -6.26 6.82
N THR A 11 7.99 -5.93 5.86
CA THR A 11 8.86 -6.91 5.25
C THR A 11 10.13 -7.16 6.05
N ARG A 12 10.41 -6.37 7.09
CA ARG A 12 11.61 -6.55 7.90
C ARG A 12 11.51 -7.86 8.68
N SER A 13 12.55 -8.70 8.61
CA SER A 13 12.49 -10.02 9.23
C SER A 13 12.30 -9.97 10.75
N ALA A 14 12.87 -8.95 11.41
CA ALA A 14 12.80 -8.84 12.87
C ALA A 14 11.41 -8.41 13.39
N SER A 15 10.62 -7.76 12.56
CA SER A 15 9.30 -7.22 12.94
C SER A 15 8.23 -7.56 11.92
N ALA A 16 8.42 -8.61 11.15
CA ALA A 16 7.57 -8.96 10.04
C ALA A 16 6.10 -9.05 10.43
N VAL A 17 5.25 -8.48 9.58
CA VAL A 17 3.81 -8.60 9.64
C VAL A 17 3.34 -9.00 8.25
N GLY A 18 2.43 -9.96 8.18
CA GLY A 18 1.96 -10.49 6.91
C GLY A 18 2.82 -11.63 6.41
N ALA A 19 2.61 -12.01 5.16
CA ALA A 19 3.21 -13.22 4.60
C ALA A 19 4.67 -13.04 4.19
N ARG A 20 5.11 -11.80 4.00
CA ARG A 20 6.46 -11.52 3.49
C ARG A 20 7.36 -11.00 4.59
N SER A 21 8.54 -11.60 4.71
CA SER A 21 9.56 -11.23 5.71
C SER A 21 10.93 -10.98 5.09
N THR A 22 10.96 -10.58 3.81
CA THR A 22 12.20 -10.26 3.09
C THR A 22 12.04 -8.94 2.36
N PRO A 23 13.15 -8.18 2.16
CA PRO A 23 13.08 -6.95 1.38
C PRO A 23 12.59 -7.18 -0.05
N LEU A 24 12.04 -6.13 -0.66
CA LEU A 24 11.76 -6.15 -2.08
C LEU A 24 13.08 -6.08 -2.86
N SER A 25 13.19 -6.90 -3.88
CA SER A 25 14.36 -6.96 -4.76
C SER A 25 14.26 -5.90 -5.86
N ALA A 26 15.38 -5.67 -6.53
CA ALA A 26 15.42 -4.76 -7.68
C ALA A 26 14.50 -5.27 -8.78
N GLY A 27 13.65 -4.40 -9.29
CA GLY A 27 12.70 -4.74 -10.35
C GLY A 27 11.55 -5.62 -9.91
N GLU A 28 11.40 -5.84 -8.63
CA GLU A 28 10.34 -6.71 -8.12
C GLU A 28 9.01 -5.98 -8.00
N THR A 29 7.94 -6.66 -8.39
CA THR A 29 6.56 -6.22 -8.13
C THR A 29 5.94 -7.17 -7.11
N TYR A 30 5.54 -6.61 -5.97
CA TYR A 30 4.91 -7.37 -4.89
C TYR A 30 3.43 -7.09 -4.87
N THR A 31 2.61 -8.15 -4.89
CA THR A 31 1.15 -8.01 -4.84
C THR A 31 0.69 -8.24 -3.40
N GLN A 32 -0.10 -7.31 -2.88
CA GLN A 32 -0.61 -7.36 -1.52
C GLN A 32 -2.13 -7.31 -1.52
N LYS A 33 -2.74 -8.28 -0.86
CA LYS A 33 -4.17 -8.27 -0.59
C LYS A 33 -4.47 -7.23 0.49
N VAL A 34 -5.50 -6.43 0.29
CA VAL A 34 -5.87 -5.35 1.21
C VAL A 34 -7.21 -5.59 1.86
N THR A 35 -8.24 -5.93 1.07
CA THR A 35 -9.56 -6.21 1.64
C THR A 35 -9.58 -7.53 2.39
N GLY A 36 -10.40 -7.62 3.42
CA GLY A 36 -10.43 -8.77 4.31
C GLY A 36 -9.40 -8.63 5.41
N ASP A 37 -9.02 -9.75 6.00
CA ASP A 37 -8.07 -9.79 7.11
C ASP A 37 -6.67 -10.03 6.57
N ASN A 38 -5.81 -9.02 6.67
CA ASN A 38 -4.43 -9.09 6.21
C ASN A 38 -3.53 -8.35 7.20
N GLY A 39 -2.44 -8.99 7.61
CA GLY A 39 -1.61 -8.42 8.67
C GLY A 39 -2.46 -8.18 9.92
N ASN A 40 -2.44 -6.96 10.42
CA ASN A 40 -3.25 -6.57 11.57
C ASN A 40 -4.48 -5.77 11.16
N CYS A 41 -4.81 -5.77 9.88
CA CYS A 41 -5.91 -4.98 9.34
C CYS A 41 -7.11 -5.86 8.99
N SER A 42 -8.30 -5.29 9.14
CA SER A 42 -9.56 -5.85 8.65
C SER A 42 -10.25 -4.77 7.84
N ILE A 43 -10.17 -4.86 6.53
CA ILE A 43 -10.71 -3.86 5.62
C ILE A 43 -11.94 -4.43 4.92
N PRO A 44 -13.07 -3.70 4.93
CA PRO A 44 -14.30 -4.24 4.33
C PRO A 44 -14.13 -4.56 2.85
N PRO A 45 -14.79 -5.60 2.35
CA PRO A 45 -14.73 -5.92 0.92
C PRO A 45 -15.33 -4.82 0.03
N ALA A 46 -16.15 -3.94 0.60
CA ALA A 46 -16.69 -2.80 -0.15
C ALA A 46 -15.70 -1.66 -0.34
N ALA A 47 -14.54 -1.71 0.29
CA ALA A 47 -13.53 -0.66 0.13
C ALA A 47 -13.03 -0.62 -1.31
N THR A 48 -12.94 0.59 -1.87
CA THR A 48 -12.48 0.82 -3.24
C THR A 48 -11.10 1.44 -3.30
N ALA A 49 -10.64 2.01 -2.20
CA ALA A 49 -9.32 2.61 -2.08
C ALA A 49 -8.91 2.65 -0.62
N VAL A 50 -7.63 2.82 -0.38
CA VAL A 50 -7.10 2.99 0.98
C VAL A 50 -6.17 4.18 1.05
N ALA A 51 -6.13 4.79 2.22
CA ALA A 51 -5.13 5.77 2.60
C ALA A 51 -4.12 5.06 3.49
N MET A 52 -2.85 5.13 3.11
CA MET A 52 -1.79 4.44 3.81
C MET A 52 -0.66 5.39 4.16
N ASN A 53 0.07 5.03 5.19
CA ASN A 53 1.41 5.56 5.44
C ASN A 53 2.38 4.43 5.05
N VAL A 54 3.19 4.69 4.02
CA VAL A 54 4.16 3.71 3.52
C VAL A 54 5.54 4.21 3.89
N THR A 55 6.29 3.38 4.57
CA THR A 55 7.65 3.71 5.02
C THR A 55 8.64 2.78 4.34
N ILE A 56 9.66 3.35 3.70
CA ILE A 56 10.79 2.57 3.19
C ILE A 56 11.89 2.54 4.22
N VAL A 57 12.55 1.39 4.35
CA VAL A 57 13.56 1.15 5.38
C VAL A 57 14.73 0.40 4.74
N ASN A 58 15.93 0.77 5.11
CA ASN A 58 17.17 0.11 4.69
C ASN A 58 17.35 -0.01 3.18
N PRO A 59 17.18 1.09 2.41
CA PRO A 59 17.38 1.01 0.97
C PRO A 59 18.87 0.80 0.66
N SER A 60 19.18 -0.20 -0.15
CA SER A 60 20.56 -0.49 -0.52
C SER A 60 21.06 0.38 -1.67
N ALA A 61 20.17 1.03 -2.41
CA ALA A 61 20.51 1.85 -3.55
C ALA A 61 19.47 2.94 -3.75
N THR A 62 19.84 3.99 -4.46
CA THR A 62 18.88 5.02 -4.89
C THR A 62 17.83 4.39 -5.77
N SER A 63 16.55 4.63 -5.46
CA SER A 63 15.46 4.00 -6.17
C SER A 63 14.14 4.73 -5.90
N PHE A 64 13.05 4.11 -6.31
CA PHE A 64 11.70 4.60 -6.05
C PHE A 64 10.74 3.43 -5.91
N LEU A 65 9.61 3.71 -5.30
CA LEU A 65 8.50 2.77 -5.13
C LEU A 65 7.27 3.33 -5.83
N THR A 66 6.59 2.46 -6.57
CA THR A 66 5.29 2.79 -7.17
C THR A 66 4.25 1.86 -6.59
N VAL A 67 3.15 2.44 -6.09
CA VAL A 67 2.03 1.69 -5.52
C VAL A 67 0.81 1.92 -6.41
N TYR A 68 0.18 0.85 -6.86
CA TYR A 68 -0.90 0.97 -7.83
C TYR A 68 -1.88 -0.21 -7.73
N PRO A 69 -3.10 -0.07 -8.30
CA PRO A 69 -4.06 -1.18 -8.28
C PRO A 69 -3.53 -2.41 -9.02
N ALA A 70 -3.77 -3.59 -8.48
CA ALA A 70 -3.20 -4.81 -9.03
C ALA A 70 -3.70 -5.15 -10.45
N ASP A 71 -4.86 -4.63 -10.85
CA ASP A 71 -5.43 -4.85 -12.17
C ASP A 71 -5.18 -3.72 -13.16
N ALA A 72 -4.32 -2.77 -12.79
CA ALA A 72 -3.96 -1.64 -13.65
C ALA A 72 -2.52 -1.79 -14.15
N PRO A 73 -2.18 -1.19 -15.28
CA PRO A 73 -0.77 -1.11 -15.69
C PRO A 73 0.00 -0.22 -14.73
N GLN A 74 1.28 -0.50 -14.58
CA GLN A 74 2.13 0.30 -13.71
C GLN A 74 2.23 1.72 -14.24
N PRO A 75 1.87 2.74 -13.42
CA PRO A 75 2.01 4.12 -13.85
C PRO A 75 3.48 4.53 -13.88
N THR A 76 3.77 5.60 -14.61
CA THR A 76 5.12 6.16 -14.66
C THR A 76 5.46 6.97 -13.41
N ALA A 77 4.45 7.39 -12.65
CA ALA A 77 4.66 8.15 -11.42
C ALA A 77 5.13 7.25 -10.29
N SER A 78 5.95 7.81 -9.40
CA SER A 78 6.40 7.13 -8.18
C SER A 78 5.72 7.75 -6.96
N ASN A 79 5.57 6.95 -5.91
CA ASN A 79 4.97 7.39 -4.65
C ASN A 79 6.02 7.77 -3.61
N LEU A 80 7.17 7.11 -3.63
CA LEU A 80 8.30 7.42 -2.77
C LEU A 80 9.58 7.38 -3.59
N ASN A 81 10.49 8.29 -3.29
CA ASN A 81 11.82 8.32 -3.89
C ASN A 81 12.85 8.42 -2.78
N TRP A 82 14.01 7.79 -2.95
CA TRP A 82 15.05 7.81 -1.93
C TRP A 82 16.43 7.65 -2.53
N VAL A 83 17.44 7.99 -1.72
CA VAL A 83 18.84 7.69 -2.01
C VAL A 83 19.28 6.48 -1.23
N GLY A 84 20.32 5.80 -1.68
CA GLY A 84 20.85 4.64 -1.00
C GLY A 84 21.23 4.97 0.44
N ASN A 85 20.99 4.02 1.34
CA ASN A 85 21.28 4.13 2.78
C ASN A 85 20.52 5.25 3.49
N GLN A 86 19.46 5.76 2.88
CA GLN A 86 18.63 6.78 3.51
C GLN A 86 17.93 6.21 4.74
N ALA A 87 17.76 7.05 5.76
CA ALA A 87 17.00 6.68 6.95
C ALA A 87 15.56 6.36 6.59
N ALA A 88 14.86 5.65 7.47
CA ALA A 88 13.44 5.32 7.28
C ALA A 88 12.65 6.57 6.90
N THR A 89 11.92 6.48 5.79
CA THR A 89 11.24 7.64 5.22
C THR A 89 9.79 7.26 4.91
N PRO A 90 8.83 7.92 5.56
CA PRO A 90 7.42 7.68 5.31
C PRO A 90 6.88 8.60 4.22
N ASN A 91 5.80 8.17 3.60
CA ASN A 91 4.97 9.05 2.77
C ASN A 91 3.53 8.56 2.80
N LYS A 92 2.60 9.49 2.72
CA LYS A 92 1.20 9.15 2.60
C LYS A 92 0.92 8.71 1.17
N VAL A 93 0.21 7.61 1.03
CA VAL A 93 -0.16 7.06 -0.26
C VAL A 93 -1.65 6.76 -0.25
N ASP A 94 -2.39 7.39 -1.16
CA ASP A 94 -3.77 7.03 -1.43
C ASP A 94 -3.77 6.20 -2.71
N VAL A 95 -4.31 5.00 -2.65
CA VAL A 95 -4.28 4.10 -3.79
C VAL A 95 -5.62 3.41 -3.95
N LYS A 96 -6.07 3.35 -5.20
CA LYS A 96 -7.26 2.60 -5.56
C LYS A 96 -6.95 1.11 -5.50
N LEU A 97 -7.94 0.32 -5.10
CA LEU A 97 -7.81 -1.13 -5.06
C LEU A 97 -8.27 -1.74 -6.37
N SER A 98 -7.71 -2.90 -6.71
CA SER A 98 -8.22 -3.69 -7.83
C SER A 98 -9.60 -4.25 -7.50
N ALA A 99 -10.27 -4.83 -8.49
CA ALA A 99 -11.56 -5.47 -8.30
C ALA A 99 -11.51 -6.58 -7.24
N THR A 100 -10.34 -7.20 -7.05
CA THR A 100 -10.13 -8.23 -6.04
C THR A 100 -9.61 -7.69 -4.71
N GLY A 101 -9.48 -6.37 -4.57
CA GLY A 101 -9.03 -5.75 -3.33
C GLY A 101 -7.52 -5.82 -3.12
N GLU A 102 -6.75 -5.72 -4.19
CA GLU A 102 -5.30 -5.86 -4.14
C GLU A 102 -4.58 -4.66 -4.73
N ILE A 103 -3.35 -4.45 -4.26
CA ILE A 103 -2.43 -3.45 -4.79
C ILE A 103 -1.11 -4.12 -5.17
N LYS A 104 -0.35 -3.45 -6.01
CA LYS A 104 1.02 -3.83 -6.34
C LYS A 104 1.97 -2.73 -5.91
N LEU A 105 3.15 -3.17 -5.47
CA LEU A 105 4.24 -2.28 -5.07
C LEU A 105 5.46 -2.67 -5.88
N PHE A 106 5.99 -1.72 -6.64
CA PHE A 106 7.14 -1.95 -7.50
C PHE A 106 8.35 -1.20 -6.95
N ASN A 107 9.46 -1.92 -6.73
CA ASN A 107 10.76 -1.35 -6.38
C ASN A 107 11.66 -1.39 -7.60
N ASN A 108 12.19 -0.24 -8.00
CA ASN A 108 13.00 -0.13 -9.21
C ASN A 108 14.40 -0.71 -9.05
N GLY A 109 15.11 -0.36 -8.01
CA GLY A 109 16.52 -0.75 -7.86
C GLY A 109 16.92 -1.08 -6.44
N GLY A 110 17.99 -1.86 -6.30
CA GLY A 110 18.46 -2.30 -5.00
C GLY A 110 17.45 -3.10 -4.23
N THR A 111 17.70 -3.30 -2.95
CA THR A 111 16.73 -3.92 -2.03
C THR A 111 16.20 -2.87 -1.07
N VAL A 112 14.95 -3.01 -0.64
CA VAL A 112 14.34 -2.10 0.30
C VAL A 112 13.29 -2.84 1.11
N ASP A 113 13.27 -2.57 2.41
CA ASP A 113 12.17 -3.01 3.26
C ASP A 113 11.04 -1.99 3.18
N VAL A 114 9.81 -2.48 3.25
CA VAL A 114 8.61 -1.65 3.17
C VAL A 114 7.70 -1.99 4.34
N VAL A 115 7.21 -0.94 4.97
CA VAL A 115 6.21 -1.03 6.04
C VAL A 115 5.00 -0.23 5.59
N ALA A 116 3.83 -0.86 5.58
CA ALA A 116 2.61 -0.19 5.16
C ALA A 116 1.58 -0.24 6.28
N ASP A 117 1.11 0.94 6.68
CA ASP A 117 0.06 1.09 7.68
C ASP A 117 -1.16 1.71 7.00
N ILE A 118 -2.34 1.13 7.21
CA ILE A 118 -3.59 1.69 6.70
C ILE A 118 -4.15 2.63 7.77
N VAL A 119 -4.49 3.85 7.34
CA VAL A 119 -5.05 4.88 8.23
C VAL A 119 -6.49 5.22 7.86
N GLY A 120 -6.98 4.73 6.76
CA GLY A 120 -8.35 4.94 6.34
C GLY A 120 -8.66 4.19 5.05
N TYR A 121 -9.93 4.11 4.73
CA TYR A 121 -10.36 3.54 3.45
C TYR A 121 -11.51 4.35 2.89
N TYR A 122 -11.69 4.22 1.58
CA TYR A 122 -12.80 4.82 0.85
C TYR A 122 -13.71 3.68 0.41
N ALA A 123 -15.00 3.86 0.62
CA ALA A 123 -15.99 2.90 0.15
C ALA A 123 -16.93 3.62 -0.79
N ASP A 124 -17.39 2.88 -1.79
CA ASP A 124 -18.40 3.40 -2.68
C ASP A 124 -19.70 3.41 -1.90
N HIS A 125 -20.02 4.57 -1.35
CA HIS A 125 -21.32 4.77 -0.74
C HIS A 125 -22.35 4.78 -1.83
N ASN A 126 -23.49 4.26 -1.53
CA ASN A 126 -24.60 4.33 -2.43
C ASN A 126 -25.16 5.76 -2.43
N HIS A 127 -24.30 6.69 -2.81
CA HIS A 127 -24.64 8.11 -2.80
C HIS A 127 -25.81 8.42 -3.70
N ASP A 128 -25.91 7.67 -4.77
CA ASP A 128 -26.99 7.87 -5.72
C ASP A 128 -28.34 7.76 -5.04
N ASP A 129 -28.53 6.76 -4.22
CA ASP A 129 -29.79 6.59 -3.52
C ASP A 129 -30.11 7.79 -2.65
N ARG A 130 -29.10 8.30 -1.96
CA ARG A 130 -29.31 9.43 -1.05
C ARG A 130 -29.58 10.71 -1.79
N TYR A 131 -28.87 10.95 -2.85
CA TYR A 131 -29.02 12.17 -3.61
C TYR A 131 -30.33 12.17 -4.39
N TYR A 132 -30.65 11.05 -4.96
CA TYR A 132 -31.87 10.95 -5.75
C TYR A 132 -33.12 11.04 -4.91
N THR A 133 -33.06 10.49 -3.73
CA THR A 133 -34.20 10.59 -2.82
C THR A 133 -34.41 11.99 -2.31
N LYS A 134 -33.39 12.82 -2.38
CA LYS A 134 -33.47 14.20 -1.95
C LYS A 134 -33.91 15.15 -3.05
N ALA A 135 -33.74 14.71 -4.24
CA ALA A 135 -34.06 15.55 -5.38
C ALA A 135 -35.52 15.85 -5.48
#